data_15e02a97a491f071310f990761f64b22
#
_entry.id   15e02a97a491f071310f990761f64b22
#
_cell.length_a   1.000
_cell.length_b   1.000
_cell.length_c   1.000
_cell.angle_alpha   90.00
_cell.angle_beta   90.00
_cell.angle_gamma   90.00
#
_symmetry.space_group_name_H-M   'P 1'
#
loop_
_entity.id
_entity.type
_entity.pdbx_description
1 polymer ?
#
loop_
_entity_poly.entity_id
_entity_poly.type
_entity_poly.pdbx_seq_one_letter_code
_entity_poly.pdbx_strand_id
1 'polypeptide(L)'
;MATTKKPAAKKTAAKPAAKKTTTAKSTTKKAATTKTTTKKTTTAKTTTKAAAKTTTKKVVTKKAVEISVTGNKKIDTLRKEFNKQFPYLRLGLYYSYMRNESTKTPLSGDKTLASVRRADSGGDISIAGNKKIKTLEKEFDTVFGLYAQVCYTTGEGKRYYTSGSDDDKTLAAFNAECEKDGCKKGEYK
;
A
#
# COMPACT_ATOMS: atom_id res chain seq x y z
N MET A 1 -45.46 -28.46 -43.18
CA MET A 1 -46.06 -29.47 -42.29
C MET A 1 -44.98 -30.23 -41.63
N ALA A 2 -44.82 -30.12 -40.35
CA ALA A 2 -44.48 -31.12 -39.34
C ALA A 2 -43.99 -30.41 -38.07
N THR A 3 -44.94 -30.32 -37.18
CA THR A 3 -44.80 -30.05 -35.73
C THR A 3 -44.17 -31.25 -35.05
N THR A 4 -43.32 -31.04 -34.05
CA THR A 4 -43.19 -31.86 -32.85
C THR A 4 -42.09 -31.27 -31.96
N LYS A 5 -42.45 -30.81 -30.82
CA LYS A 5 -42.72 -31.39 -29.51
C LYS A 5 -41.54 -31.17 -28.54
N LYS A 6 -41.80 -30.28 -27.66
CA LYS A 6 -41.09 -30.06 -26.39
C LYS A 6 -41.29 -31.26 -25.44
N PRO A 7 -40.36 -31.62 -24.61
CA PRO A 7 -40.75 -32.04 -23.27
C PRO A 7 -40.17 -31.18 -22.16
N ALA A 8 -41.01 -31.09 -21.14
CA ALA A 8 -40.86 -30.30 -19.93
C ALA A 8 -40.11 -31.07 -18.82
N ALA A 9 -39.53 -30.29 -17.97
CA ALA A 9 -39.38 -30.42 -16.51
C ALA A 9 -38.86 -31.74 -15.87
N LYS A 10 -37.80 -31.59 -15.09
CA LYS A 10 -37.75 -32.26 -13.78
C LYS A 10 -37.03 -31.41 -12.73
N LYS A 11 -37.85 -30.96 -11.82
CA LYS A 11 -37.55 -30.25 -10.58
C LYS A 11 -37.15 -31.31 -9.55
N THR A 12 -36.00 -31.19 -8.94
CA THR A 12 -35.74 -31.91 -7.68
C THR A 12 -35.13 -30.94 -6.67
N ALA A 13 -35.98 -30.64 -5.72
CA ALA A 13 -35.62 -29.95 -4.48
C ALA A 13 -35.01 -30.97 -3.50
N ALA A 14 -33.97 -30.67 -2.83
CA ALA A 14 -33.61 -31.28 -1.57
C ALA A 14 -33.05 -30.21 -0.62
N LYS A 15 -33.79 -30.02 0.44
CA LYS A 15 -33.59 -29.20 1.63
C LYS A 15 -33.07 -30.12 2.76
N PRO A 16 -32.74 -29.65 3.95
CA PRO A 16 -31.44 -29.24 4.50
C PRO A 16 -31.01 -30.20 5.65
N ALA A 17 -29.81 -30.06 6.12
CA ALA A 17 -29.41 -30.59 7.42
C ALA A 17 -28.68 -29.54 8.24
N ALA A 18 -29.38 -29.10 9.26
CA ALA A 18 -28.83 -28.38 10.40
C ALA A 18 -28.20 -29.39 11.38
N LYS A 19 -27.03 -29.05 11.93
CA LYS A 19 -26.53 -29.53 13.23
C LYS A 19 -25.37 -28.64 13.63
N LYS A 20 -25.52 -27.91 14.66
CA LYS A 20 -25.53 -28.02 16.09
C LYS A 20 -24.23 -27.48 16.69
N THR A 21 -24.37 -26.35 17.30
CA THR A 21 -23.75 -25.75 18.48
C THR A 21 -22.76 -26.65 19.24
N THR A 22 -21.57 -26.11 19.50
CA THR A 22 -20.88 -26.36 20.76
C THR A 22 -20.21 -25.07 21.26
N THR A 23 -20.76 -24.60 22.34
CA THR A 23 -20.30 -23.61 23.28
C THR A 23 -19.14 -24.24 24.07
N ALA A 24 -18.00 -23.59 24.11
CA ALA A 24 -17.01 -23.84 25.16
C ALA A 24 -16.54 -22.50 25.71
N LYS A 25 -16.87 -22.34 26.91
CA LYS A 25 -16.77 -21.40 27.98
C LYS A 25 -15.38 -21.47 28.61
N SER A 26 -14.95 -20.32 29.17
CA SER A 26 -13.95 -20.21 30.25
C SER A 26 -12.50 -20.11 29.80
N THR A 27 -11.66 -19.20 30.27
CA THR A 27 -11.52 -18.66 31.63
C THR A 27 -10.64 -17.40 31.61
N THR A 28 -11.06 -16.45 32.36
CA THR A 28 -10.34 -15.29 32.90
C THR A 28 -9.04 -15.71 33.61
N LYS A 29 -7.92 -15.06 33.32
CA LYS A 29 -6.84 -14.95 34.33
C LYS A 29 -6.21 -13.56 34.29
N LYS A 30 -6.38 -12.93 35.40
CA LYS A 30 -6.04 -11.61 35.91
C LYS A 30 -4.59 -11.57 36.35
N ALA A 31 -4.03 -10.35 36.33
CA ALA A 31 -2.83 -9.85 37.05
C ALA A 31 -1.48 -10.17 36.38
N ALA A 32 -0.53 -9.23 36.26
CA ALA A 32 -0.12 -8.28 37.26
C ALA A 32 0.61 -7.07 36.63
N THR A 33 0.39 -5.95 37.22
CA THR A 33 1.11 -4.69 37.17
C THR A 33 2.56 -4.86 37.62
N THR A 34 3.53 -4.37 36.85
CA THR A 34 4.84 -4.04 37.43
C THR A 34 5.26 -2.65 36.95
N LYS A 35 5.18 -1.72 37.88
CA LYS A 35 5.82 -0.40 37.89
C LYS A 35 7.29 -0.61 38.22
N THR A 36 8.20 -0.01 37.47
CA THR A 36 9.56 0.28 37.94
C THR A 36 10.08 1.48 37.19
N THR A 37 9.92 2.61 37.73
CA THR A 37 10.81 3.59 38.35
C THR A 37 12.16 3.81 37.67
N THR A 38 12.24 4.99 37.10
CA THR A 38 13.33 5.98 36.97
C THR A 38 14.70 5.58 37.52
N LYS A 39 15.74 5.74 36.69
CA LYS A 39 17.02 6.20 37.19
C LYS A 39 17.72 7.10 36.17
N LYS A 40 17.78 8.36 36.54
CA LYS A 40 18.57 9.45 35.97
C LYS A 40 20.01 9.26 36.45
N THR A 41 20.97 9.22 35.55
CA THR A 41 22.38 9.41 35.90
C THR A 41 23.03 10.35 34.91
N THR A 42 23.44 11.47 35.47
CA THR A 42 24.24 12.56 34.89
C THR A 42 25.70 12.25 35.18
N THR A 43 26.60 12.85 34.36
CA THR A 43 28.06 13.07 34.53
C THR A 43 28.90 12.18 33.61
N ALA A 44 29.95 12.66 32.95
CA ALA A 44 30.69 13.92 32.86
C ALA A 44 31.56 13.89 31.58
N LYS A 45 31.75 15.01 31.00
CA LYS A 45 32.83 15.66 30.32
C LYS A 45 34.21 14.94 30.28
N THR A 46 34.71 14.64 29.09
CA THR A 46 36.20 14.72 28.83
C THR A 46 36.42 15.11 27.38
N THR A 47 37.12 16.20 27.22
CA THR A 47 37.70 16.80 26.03
C THR A 47 38.88 15.98 25.54
N THR A 48 38.96 15.65 24.25
CA THR A 48 40.24 15.61 23.54
C THR A 48 40.06 15.97 22.08
N LYS A 49 40.81 16.94 21.68
CA LYS A 49 41.02 17.63 20.44
C LYS A 49 41.81 16.75 19.49
N ALA A 50 41.26 16.46 18.30
CA ALA A 50 42.07 16.13 17.14
C ALA A 50 41.32 16.58 15.89
N ALA A 51 41.94 17.53 15.19
CA ALA A 51 41.48 18.11 13.95
C ALA A 51 41.65 17.11 12.80
N ALA A 52 40.56 16.70 12.17
CA ALA A 52 40.60 16.14 10.83
C ALA A 52 39.67 16.99 9.97
N LYS A 53 40.27 17.71 9.02
CA LYS A 53 39.62 18.55 8.04
C LYS A 53 38.89 17.66 7.03
N THR A 54 37.66 17.29 7.34
CA THR A 54 36.78 16.58 6.40
C THR A 54 35.98 17.62 5.66
N THR A 55 36.29 17.78 4.39
CA THR A 55 35.52 18.59 3.44
C THR A 55 34.13 17.99 3.31
N THR A 56 33.20 18.42 4.13
CA THR A 56 31.81 18.06 3.99
C THR A 56 31.26 18.74 2.74
N LYS A 57 31.21 17.98 1.66
CA LYS A 57 30.40 18.29 0.50
C LYS A 57 28.97 18.45 1.01
N LYS A 58 28.54 19.73 1.09
CA LYS A 58 27.17 20.09 1.49
C LYS A 58 26.19 19.38 0.53
N VAL A 59 25.75 18.20 0.89
CA VAL A 59 24.63 17.54 0.23
C VAL A 59 23.42 18.39 0.58
N VAL A 60 23.00 19.20 -0.38
CA VAL A 60 21.71 19.89 -0.32
C VAL A 60 20.65 18.79 -0.34
N THR A 61 20.25 18.33 0.83
CA THR A 61 19.09 17.47 0.99
C THR A 61 17.89 18.30 0.58
N LYS A 62 17.46 18.16 -0.67
CA LYS A 62 16.12 18.58 -1.09
C LYS A 62 15.17 17.99 -0.07
N LYS A 63 14.49 18.85 0.70
CA LYS A 63 13.46 18.45 1.66
C LYS A 63 12.57 17.45 0.93
N ALA A 64 12.54 16.21 1.40
CA ALA A 64 11.77 15.16 0.78
C ALA A 64 10.31 15.62 0.75
N VAL A 65 9.79 15.83 -0.44
CA VAL A 65 8.38 16.18 -0.60
C VAL A 65 7.57 14.98 -0.15
N GLU A 66 6.73 15.19 0.84
CA GLU A 66 5.87 14.18 1.41
C GLU A 66 4.45 14.39 0.89
N ILE A 67 3.82 13.31 0.40
CA ILE A 67 2.42 13.34 -0.04
C ILE A 67 1.56 12.89 1.12
N SER A 68 0.76 13.79 1.67
CA SER A 68 -0.27 13.45 2.64
C SER A 68 -1.48 12.82 1.94
N VAL A 69 -1.92 11.67 2.40
CA VAL A 69 -3.03 10.89 1.83
C VAL A 69 -4.12 10.78 2.86
N THR A 70 -5.12 11.64 2.72
CA THR A 70 -6.31 11.67 3.59
C THR A 70 -7.51 11.04 2.88
N GLY A 71 -8.54 10.68 3.63
CA GLY A 71 -9.78 10.15 3.06
C GLY A 71 -10.45 11.06 2.03
N ASN A 72 -10.30 12.38 2.17
CA ASN A 72 -10.90 13.37 1.26
C ASN A 72 -10.10 13.55 -0.04
N LYS A 73 -8.89 12.99 -0.13
CA LYS A 73 -8.09 13.12 -1.34
C LYS A 73 -8.73 12.34 -2.50
N LYS A 74 -8.85 13.01 -3.65
CA LYS A 74 -9.31 12.37 -4.89
C LYS A 74 -8.26 11.39 -5.41
N ILE A 75 -8.70 10.27 -5.96
CA ILE A 75 -7.83 9.21 -6.49
C ILE A 75 -6.90 9.76 -7.56
N ASP A 76 -7.42 10.50 -8.53
CA ASP A 76 -6.59 11.05 -9.62
C ASP A 76 -5.60 12.12 -9.12
N THR A 77 -5.98 12.92 -8.12
CA THR A 77 -5.05 13.87 -7.49
C THR A 77 -3.88 13.13 -6.84
N LEU A 78 -4.17 12.07 -6.07
CA LEU A 78 -3.15 11.25 -5.45
C LEU A 78 -2.20 10.63 -6.49
N ARG A 79 -2.76 10.08 -7.55
CA ARG A 79 -1.99 9.44 -8.63
C ARG A 79 -1.09 10.45 -9.35
N LYS A 80 -1.58 11.67 -9.60
CA LYS A 80 -0.81 12.76 -10.21
C LYS A 80 0.32 13.23 -9.29
N GLU A 81 0.04 13.42 -8.01
CA GLU A 81 1.06 13.80 -7.01
C GLU A 81 2.14 12.72 -6.88
N PHE A 82 1.74 11.45 -6.83
CA PHE A 82 2.66 10.30 -6.79
C PHE A 82 3.57 10.29 -8.01
N ASN A 83 3.02 10.40 -9.21
CA ASN A 83 3.78 10.40 -10.44
C ASN A 83 4.67 11.64 -10.59
N LYS A 84 4.25 12.80 -10.08
CA LYS A 84 5.09 14.00 -10.04
C LYS A 84 6.33 13.81 -9.15
N GLN A 85 6.17 13.10 -8.02
CA GLN A 85 7.26 12.83 -7.09
C GLN A 85 8.15 11.67 -7.56
N PHE A 86 7.55 10.65 -8.18
CA PHE A 86 8.21 9.46 -8.70
C PHE A 86 7.89 9.30 -10.20
N PRO A 87 8.60 10.04 -11.08
CA PRO A 87 8.21 10.15 -12.49
C PRO A 87 8.21 8.83 -13.28
N TYR A 88 8.99 7.85 -12.86
CA TYR A 88 9.08 6.55 -13.52
C TYR A 88 8.14 5.49 -12.93
N LEU A 89 7.48 5.83 -11.80
CA LEU A 89 6.56 4.93 -11.11
C LEU A 89 5.11 5.41 -11.26
N ARG A 90 4.19 4.46 -11.16
CA ARG A 90 2.75 4.72 -11.13
C ARG A 90 2.11 3.97 -9.98
N LEU A 91 1.13 4.59 -9.35
CA LEU A 91 0.34 3.98 -8.29
C LEU A 91 -1.00 3.50 -8.87
N GLY A 92 -1.22 2.19 -8.86
CA GLY A 92 -2.51 1.58 -9.16
C GLY A 92 -3.26 1.30 -7.85
N LEU A 93 -4.50 1.72 -7.77
CA LEU A 93 -5.39 1.42 -6.64
C LEU A 93 -6.53 0.56 -7.15
N TYR A 94 -6.84 -0.49 -6.43
CA TYR A 94 -7.85 -1.49 -6.78
C TYR A 94 -8.68 -1.85 -5.56
N TYR A 95 -9.86 -2.39 -5.77
CA TYR A 95 -10.57 -3.06 -4.69
C TYR A 95 -9.84 -4.34 -4.27
N SER A 96 -9.85 -4.66 -2.99
CA SER A 96 -9.09 -5.80 -2.43
C SER A 96 -9.47 -7.14 -3.06
N TYR A 97 -10.74 -7.33 -3.47
CA TYR A 97 -11.20 -8.53 -4.16
C TYR A 97 -10.55 -8.74 -5.54
N MET A 98 -10.03 -7.67 -6.15
CA MET A 98 -9.35 -7.75 -7.46
C MET A 98 -7.88 -8.21 -7.37
N ARG A 99 -7.37 -8.50 -6.18
CA ARG A 99 -5.94 -8.85 -5.97
C ARG A 99 -5.47 -9.99 -6.88
N ASN A 100 -6.30 -11.01 -7.06
CA ASN A 100 -5.97 -12.21 -7.83
C ASN A 100 -6.59 -12.23 -9.24
N GLU A 101 -7.24 -11.15 -9.66
CA GLU A 101 -7.83 -11.08 -10.98
C GLU A 101 -6.76 -10.88 -12.06
N SER A 102 -6.91 -11.58 -13.17
CA SER A 102 -6.01 -11.47 -14.32
C SER A 102 -6.13 -10.11 -15.00
N THR A 103 -7.34 -9.55 -15.04
CA THR A 103 -7.64 -8.24 -15.62
C THR A 103 -8.11 -7.30 -14.52
N LYS A 104 -7.22 -6.40 -14.11
CA LYS A 104 -7.49 -5.42 -13.04
C LYS A 104 -7.76 -4.05 -13.64
N THR A 105 -8.91 -3.48 -13.34
CA THR A 105 -9.21 -2.09 -13.68
C THR A 105 -8.88 -1.20 -12.47
N PRO A 106 -7.91 -0.30 -12.58
CA PRO A 106 -7.56 0.59 -11.48
C PRO A 106 -8.69 1.58 -11.20
N LEU A 107 -8.88 1.89 -9.94
CA LEU A 107 -9.74 2.97 -9.51
C LEU A 107 -9.21 4.29 -10.08
N SER A 108 -10.08 5.12 -10.60
CA SER A 108 -9.74 6.41 -11.22
C SER A 108 -10.87 7.41 -11.05
N GLY A 109 -10.61 8.64 -11.41
CA GLY A 109 -11.57 9.72 -11.45
C GLY A 109 -11.62 10.53 -10.16
N ASP A 110 -12.69 11.30 -10.06
CA ASP A 110 -12.90 12.28 -9.00
C ASP A 110 -13.38 11.68 -7.67
N LYS A 111 -13.51 10.36 -7.58
CA LYS A 111 -13.87 9.68 -6.34
C LYS A 111 -12.80 9.94 -5.28
N THR A 112 -13.24 10.20 -4.06
CA THR A 112 -12.34 10.32 -2.91
C THR A 112 -11.98 8.94 -2.35
N LEU A 113 -10.84 8.85 -1.66
CA LEU A 113 -10.44 7.61 -0.99
C LEU A 113 -11.46 7.15 0.04
N ALA A 114 -12.11 8.09 0.74
CA ALA A 114 -13.19 7.78 1.67
C ALA A 114 -14.40 7.14 0.98
N SER A 115 -14.75 7.59 -0.23
CA SER A 115 -15.92 7.06 -0.96
C SER A 115 -15.71 5.64 -1.49
N VAL A 116 -14.47 5.20 -1.66
CA VAL A 116 -14.11 3.85 -2.13
C VAL A 116 -13.55 2.95 -1.04
N ARG A 117 -13.41 3.49 0.17
CA ARG A 117 -12.88 2.77 1.34
C ARG A 117 -13.68 1.50 1.62
N ARG A 118 -12.98 0.43 1.98
CA ARG A 118 -13.54 -0.86 2.39
C ARG A 118 -13.09 -1.30 3.78
N ALA A 119 -12.17 -0.56 4.40
CA ALA A 119 -11.76 -0.78 5.78
C ALA A 119 -12.66 0.02 6.73
N ASP A 120 -12.97 -0.55 7.88
CA ASP A 120 -13.70 0.11 8.96
C ASP A 120 -12.82 1.11 9.71
N SER A 121 -11.50 0.88 9.70
CA SER A 121 -10.52 1.80 10.26
C SER A 121 -10.36 3.04 9.39
N GLY A 122 -10.32 4.21 10.02
CA GLY A 122 -9.96 5.46 9.38
C GLY A 122 -8.51 5.82 9.69
N GLY A 123 -7.90 6.65 8.84
CA GLY A 123 -6.55 7.15 9.07
C GLY A 123 -6.02 7.85 7.83
N ASP A 124 -4.86 8.44 8.02
CA ASP A 124 -4.11 9.10 6.97
C ASP A 124 -2.80 8.35 6.73
N ILE A 125 -2.33 8.34 5.50
CA ILE A 125 -1.03 7.79 5.13
C ILE A 125 -0.16 8.93 4.62
N SER A 126 1.13 8.76 4.81
CA SER A 126 2.13 9.66 4.29
C SER A 126 3.02 8.91 3.30
N ILE A 127 3.22 9.46 2.12
CA ILE A 127 4.08 8.85 1.09
C ILE A 127 5.34 9.69 0.97
N ALA A 128 6.45 9.13 1.45
CA ALA A 128 7.77 9.73 1.37
C ALA A 128 8.72 8.84 0.55
N GLY A 129 9.76 9.42 -0.03
CA GLY A 129 10.69 8.69 -0.88
C GLY A 129 11.44 7.54 -0.19
N ASN A 130 11.63 7.61 1.13
CA ASN A 130 12.26 6.57 1.95
C ASN A 130 11.30 5.44 2.35
N LYS A 131 10.00 5.54 2.04
CA LYS A 131 9.03 4.49 2.33
C LYS A 131 9.26 3.30 1.40
N LYS A 132 9.26 2.09 1.95
CA LYS A 132 9.33 0.86 1.17
C LYS A 132 8.02 0.62 0.41
N ILE A 133 8.11 0.05 -0.77
CA ILE A 133 6.96 -0.25 -1.63
C ILE A 133 5.96 -1.14 -0.88
N LYS A 134 6.40 -2.26 -0.31
CA LYS A 134 5.53 -3.16 0.48
C LYS A 134 4.85 -2.46 1.67
N THR A 135 5.52 -1.49 2.28
CA THR A 135 4.94 -0.75 3.41
C THR A 135 3.81 0.13 2.92
N LEU A 136 4.00 0.82 1.80
CA LEU A 136 2.96 1.63 1.17
C LEU A 136 1.73 0.79 0.82
N GLU A 137 1.93 -0.35 0.16
CA GLU A 137 0.85 -1.25 -0.25
C GLU A 137 0.08 -1.79 0.95
N LYS A 138 0.79 -2.19 2.01
CA LYS A 138 0.18 -2.66 3.27
C LYS A 138 -0.61 -1.55 3.98
N GLU A 139 -0.11 -0.32 3.99
CA GLU A 139 -0.83 0.80 4.60
C GLU A 139 -2.14 1.10 3.88
N PHE A 140 -2.17 1.05 2.54
CA PHE A 140 -3.41 1.19 1.79
C PHE A 140 -4.42 0.08 2.11
N ASP A 141 -3.96 -1.16 2.24
CA ASP A 141 -4.82 -2.29 2.63
C ASP A 141 -5.38 -2.09 4.05
N THR A 142 -4.53 -1.68 4.99
CA THR A 142 -4.94 -1.51 6.40
C THR A 142 -5.85 -0.31 6.61
N VAL A 143 -5.50 0.87 6.02
CA VAL A 143 -6.19 2.15 6.30
C VAL A 143 -7.43 2.33 5.43
N PHE A 144 -7.35 1.92 4.18
CA PHE A 144 -8.44 2.14 3.21
C PHE A 144 -9.12 0.85 2.77
N GLY A 145 -8.58 -0.33 3.08
CA GLY A 145 -9.08 -1.61 2.57
C GLY A 145 -8.94 -1.71 1.05
N LEU A 146 -7.95 -1.03 0.49
CA LEU A 146 -7.67 -0.99 -0.94
C LEU A 146 -6.38 -1.75 -1.25
N TYR A 147 -6.41 -2.49 -2.34
CA TYR A 147 -5.21 -3.09 -2.88
C TYR A 147 -4.43 -2.06 -3.69
N ALA A 148 -3.31 -1.58 -3.15
CA ALA A 148 -2.39 -0.70 -3.85
C ALA A 148 -1.32 -1.51 -4.53
N GLN A 149 -0.85 -1.05 -5.69
CA GLN A 149 0.25 -1.67 -6.40
C GLN A 149 1.08 -0.62 -7.13
N VAL A 150 2.38 -0.67 -6.95
CA VAL A 150 3.31 0.17 -7.70
C VAL A 150 3.65 -0.52 -9.01
N CYS A 151 3.69 0.21 -10.09
CA CYS A 151 4.07 -0.30 -11.40
C CYS A 151 4.96 0.70 -12.15
N TYR A 152 5.70 0.18 -13.13
CA TYR A 152 6.59 0.94 -14.00
C TYR A 152 6.42 0.50 -15.45
N THR A 153 6.95 1.27 -16.38
CA THR A 153 6.89 0.95 -17.80
C THR A 153 8.32 0.94 -18.34
N THR A 154 8.75 -0.19 -18.90
CA THR A 154 10.08 -0.33 -19.50
C THR A 154 10.27 0.58 -20.71
N GLY A 155 11.51 0.77 -21.14
CA GLY A 155 11.83 1.49 -22.36
C GLY A 155 11.10 0.98 -23.62
N GLU A 156 10.81 -0.33 -23.67
CA GLU A 156 10.02 -0.97 -24.72
C GLU A 156 8.52 -0.70 -24.64
N GLY A 157 8.04 -0.10 -23.54
CA GLY A 157 6.63 0.21 -23.34
C GLY A 157 5.81 -0.88 -22.63
N LYS A 158 6.44 -1.94 -22.16
CA LYS A 158 5.78 -2.98 -21.36
C LYS A 158 5.61 -2.52 -19.92
N ARG A 159 4.43 -2.74 -19.36
CA ARG A 159 4.13 -2.42 -17.96
C ARG A 159 4.36 -3.63 -17.07
N TYR A 160 5.08 -3.41 -15.99
CA TYR A 160 5.31 -4.38 -14.93
C TYR A 160 4.86 -3.84 -13.58
N TYR A 161 4.49 -4.74 -12.70
CA TYR A 161 4.18 -4.45 -11.31
C TYR A 161 5.36 -4.86 -10.45
N THR A 162 5.59 -4.12 -9.38
CA THR A 162 6.59 -4.48 -8.39
C THR A 162 6.21 -5.80 -7.70
N SER A 163 7.19 -6.61 -7.41
CA SER A 163 7.02 -7.87 -6.69
C SER A 163 8.35 -8.36 -6.13
N GLY A 164 8.29 -9.22 -5.10
CA GLY A 164 9.48 -9.86 -4.55
C GLY A 164 10.52 -8.87 -4.03
N SER A 165 11.70 -8.85 -4.62
CA SER A 165 12.81 -7.99 -4.21
C SER A 165 12.53 -6.49 -4.40
N ASP A 166 11.69 -6.12 -5.34
CA ASP A 166 11.36 -4.72 -5.59
C ASP A 166 10.52 -4.13 -4.45
N ASP A 167 9.68 -4.94 -3.83
CA ASP A 167 8.82 -4.52 -2.73
C ASP A 167 9.61 -4.10 -1.48
N ASP A 168 10.85 -4.58 -1.33
CA ASP A 168 11.76 -4.22 -0.26
C ASP A 168 12.52 -2.92 -0.50
N LYS A 169 12.55 -2.44 -1.73
CA LYS A 169 13.16 -1.16 -2.10
C LYS A 169 12.32 0.01 -1.61
N THR A 170 12.97 1.15 -1.40
CA THR A 170 12.25 2.41 -1.17
C THR A 170 11.75 2.98 -2.48
N LEU A 171 10.68 3.77 -2.44
CA LEU A 171 10.13 4.44 -3.62
C LEU A 171 11.16 5.28 -4.37
N ALA A 172 12.00 6.03 -3.63
CA ALA A 172 13.05 6.84 -4.25
C ALA A 172 14.14 5.99 -4.91
N ALA A 173 14.57 4.91 -4.24
CA ALA A 173 15.61 4.02 -4.78
C ALA A 173 15.13 3.32 -6.05
N PHE A 174 13.91 2.79 -6.03
CA PHE A 174 13.33 2.09 -7.17
C PHE A 174 13.03 3.06 -8.33
N ASN A 175 12.56 4.28 -8.04
CA ASN A 175 12.39 5.30 -9.07
C ASN A 175 13.71 5.67 -9.76
N ALA A 176 14.82 5.79 -9.01
CA ALA A 176 16.14 6.06 -9.56
C ALA A 176 16.71 4.88 -10.37
N GLU A 177 16.40 3.65 -9.97
CA GLU A 177 16.73 2.43 -10.71
C GLU A 177 16.00 2.41 -12.05
N CYS A 178 14.68 2.64 -12.06
CA CYS A 178 13.88 2.74 -13.28
C CYS A 178 14.38 3.85 -14.22
N GLU A 179 14.82 4.98 -13.67
CA GLU A 179 15.45 6.06 -14.47
C GLU A 179 16.72 5.58 -15.17
N LYS A 180 17.60 4.91 -14.41
CA LYS A 180 18.86 4.38 -14.91
C LYS A 180 18.66 3.28 -15.98
N ASP A 181 17.62 2.46 -15.81
CA ASP A 181 17.27 1.37 -16.71
C ASP A 181 16.50 1.84 -17.96
N GLY A 182 16.32 3.15 -18.13
CA GLY A 182 15.66 3.73 -19.29
C GLY A 182 14.14 3.49 -19.32
N CYS A 183 13.50 3.33 -18.18
CA CYS A 183 12.04 3.23 -18.09
C CYS A 183 11.38 4.52 -18.60
N LYS A 184 10.16 4.38 -19.10
CA LYS A 184 9.37 5.52 -19.55
C LYS A 184 8.78 6.26 -18.36
N LYS A 185 8.84 7.60 -18.40
CA LYS A 185 8.11 8.42 -17.44
C LYS A 185 6.62 8.12 -17.53
N GLY A 186 6.00 7.97 -16.38
CA GLY A 186 4.57 7.77 -16.32
C GLY A 186 3.83 9.06 -16.61
N GLU A 187 2.99 9.09 -17.63
CA GLU A 187 2.03 10.16 -17.83
C GLU A 187 0.66 9.67 -17.38
N TYR A 188 0.02 10.45 -16.53
CA TYR A 188 -1.40 10.34 -16.26
C TYR A 188 -2.15 11.23 -17.23
N LYS A 189 -2.77 10.59 -18.21
CA LYS A 189 -3.76 11.25 -19.06
C LYS A 189 -5.09 11.32 -18.36
#